data_3d633b24f0c9f865917ebbb0f4df3daf
#
_entry.id   3d633b24f0c9f865917ebbb0f4df3daf
#
_cell.length_a   1.000
_cell.length_b   1.000
_cell.length_c   1.000
_cell.angle_alpha   90.00
_cell.angle_beta   90.00
_cell.angle_gamma   90.00
#
_symmetry.space_group_name_H-M   'P 1'
#
loop_
_entity.id
_entity.type
_entity.pdbx_description
1 polymer ?
#
loop_
_entity_poly.entity_id
_entity_poly.type
_entity_poly.pdbx_seq_one_letter_code
_entity_poly.pdbx_strand_id
1 'polypeptide(L)'
;MKIGSLSAAWSAQPLEEVLDFFCECGLQAVEIGAGNFPGNAHCDPFKLNSDDAAREQFVKAIESRGMVLSALSVHGNPLHPDKAVAEESHDNYRAAVELAVKLGITEVNGFSGLPAGGPDDKVPNWVVA
;
A
#
# COMPACT_ATOMS: atom_id res chain seq x y z
N MET A 1 -4.64 17.64 14.18
CA MET A 1 -4.41 16.17 14.11
C MET A 1 -5.60 15.56 13.39
N LYS A 2 -5.39 14.66 12.43
CA LYS A 2 -6.45 13.93 11.73
C LYS A 2 -6.44 12.49 12.19
N ILE A 3 -7.62 11.86 12.26
CA ILE A 3 -7.76 10.43 12.57
C ILE A 3 -8.06 9.72 11.26
N GLY A 4 -7.40 8.61 11.00
CA GLY A 4 -7.56 7.83 9.78
C GLY A 4 -7.47 6.33 10.03
N SER A 5 -7.67 5.54 8.98
CA SER A 5 -7.55 4.09 9.01
C SER A 5 -6.87 3.58 7.74
N LEU A 6 -6.29 2.38 7.84
CA LEU A 6 -5.77 1.63 6.71
C LEU A 6 -6.92 0.91 5.99
N SER A 7 -7.02 1.06 4.67
CA SER A 7 -8.11 0.46 3.87
C SER A 7 -7.96 -1.04 3.60
N ALA A 8 -6.79 -1.63 3.84
CA ALA A 8 -6.49 -3.02 3.48
C ALA A 8 -7.42 -4.06 4.13
N ALA A 9 -7.97 -3.78 5.32
CA ALA A 9 -8.92 -4.67 5.98
C ALA A 9 -10.26 -4.79 5.23
N TRP A 10 -10.55 -3.88 4.32
CA TRP A 10 -11.75 -3.82 3.48
C TRP A 10 -11.47 -4.07 1.99
N SER A 11 -10.41 -4.79 1.67
CA SER A 11 -9.96 -5.03 0.29
C SER A 11 -10.97 -5.77 -0.61
N ALA A 12 -12.00 -6.38 -0.02
CA ALA A 12 -13.08 -7.03 -0.74
C ALA A 12 -14.17 -6.06 -1.24
N GLN A 13 -14.23 -4.84 -0.71
CA GLN A 13 -15.18 -3.80 -1.10
C GLN A 13 -14.52 -2.82 -2.09
N PRO A 14 -15.29 -2.14 -2.96
CA PRO A 14 -14.79 -1.02 -3.74
C PRO A 14 -14.25 0.11 -2.87
N LEU A 15 -13.22 0.82 -3.36
CA LEU A 15 -12.60 1.92 -2.61
C LEU A 15 -13.63 2.98 -2.18
N GLU A 16 -14.54 3.35 -3.07
CA GLU A 16 -15.54 4.39 -2.82
C GLU A 16 -16.44 4.03 -1.63
N GLU A 17 -16.87 2.76 -1.54
CA GLU A 17 -17.72 2.28 -0.43
C GLU A 17 -16.95 2.32 0.90
N VAL A 18 -15.67 1.97 0.88
CA VAL A 18 -14.81 2.03 2.06
C VAL A 18 -14.59 3.47 2.52
N LEU A 19 -14.37 4.39 1.58
CA LEU A 19 -14.22 5.81 1.89
C LEU A 19 -15.52 6.41 2.46
N ASP A 20 -16.68 6.04 1.92
CA ASP A 20 -17.98 6.47 2.43
C ASP A 20 -18.20 5.98 3.87
N PHE A 21 -17.90 4.71 4.14
CA PHE A 21 -17.94 4.14 5.48
C PHE A 21 -16.98 4.85 6.45
N PHE A 22 -15.76 5.17 6.00
CA PHE A 22 -14.80 5.92 6.82
C PHE A 22 -15.30 7.32 7.17
N CYS A 23 -15.95 8.00 6.21
CA CYS A 23 -16.58 9.29 6.46
C CYS A 23 -17.71 9.18 7.49
N GLU A 24 -18.57 8.17 7.40
CA GLU A 24 -19.64 7.92 8.38
C GLU A 24 -19.07 7.67 9.78
N CYS A 25 -17.90 7.04 9.88
CA CYS A 25 -17.16 6.87 11.14
C CYS A 25 -16.45 8.14 11.64
N GLY A 26 -16.50 9.24 10.88
CA GLY A 26 -15.83 10.50 11.22
C GLY A 26 -14.32 10.51 10.97
N LEU A 27 -13.80 9.58 10.14
CA LEU A 27 -12.40 9.57 9.77
C LEU A 27 -12.09 10.67 8.75
N GLN A 28 -10.89 11.23 8.83
CA GLN A 28 -10.44 12.38 8.05
C GLN A 28 -9.25 12.05 7.14
N ALA A 29 -8.68 10.87 7.31
CA ALA A 29 -7.52 10.41 6.55
C ALA A 29 -7.64 8.91 6.23
N VAL A 30 -7.00 8.51 5.15
CA VAL A 30 -6.90 7.10 4.75
C VAL A 30 -5.47 6.77 4.41
N GLU A 31 -4.99 5.62 4.89
CA GLU A 31 -3.81 4.93 4.39
C GLU A 31 -4.29 3.82 3.45
N ILE A 32 -3.67 3.68 2.28
CA ILE A 32 -4.15 2.74 1.25
C ILE A 32 -3.08 1.72 0.92
N GLY A 33 -3.47 0.44 0.88
CA GLY A 33 -2.61 -0.65 0.43
C GLY A 33 -2.27 -0.51 -1.06
N ALA A 34 -0.97 -0.56 -1.37
CA ALA A 34 -0.40 -0.35 -2.70
C ALA A 34 0.54 -1.49 -3.13
N GLY A 35 0.26 -2.71 -2.68
CA GLY A 35 1.02 -3.91 -3.04
C GLY A 35 1.53 -4.70 -1.84
N ASN A 36 2.17 -5.81 -2.11
CA ASN A 36 2.68 -6.76 -1.11
C ASN A 36 1.58 -7.27 -0.16
N PHE A 37 1.82 -7.39 1.17
CA PHE A 37 0.84 -7.91 2.13
C PHE A 37 -0.46 -7.11 2.22
N PRO A 38 -0.47 -5.77 2.17
CA PRO A 38 -1.73 -5.02 2.12
C PRO A 38 -2.56 -5.25 0.86
N GLY A 39 -1.96 -5.83 -0.19
CA GLY A 39 -2.57 -5.93 -1.51
C GLY A 39 -2.69 -4.59 -2.22
N ASN A 40 -3.23 -4.63 -3.44
CA ASN A 40 -3.38 -3.46 -4.31
C ASN A 40 -4.83 -3.26 -4.80
N ALA A 41 -5.80 -3.86 -4.12
CA ALA A 41 -7.21 -3.82 -4.53
C ALA A 41 -7.76 -2.39 -4.67
N HIS A 42 -7.32 -1.48 -3.80
CA HIS A 42 -7.74 -0.07 -3.81
C HIS A 42 -6.75 0.86 -4.51
N CYS A 43 -5.50 0.44 -4.69
CA CYS A 43 -4.45 1.25 -5.31
C CYS A 43 -3.44 0.32 -5.99
N ASP A 44 -3.56 0.16 -7.29
CA ASP A 44 -2.56 -0.52 -8.10
C ASP A 44 -1.52 0.51 -8.56
N PRO A 45 -0.29 0.51 -7.98
CA PRO A 45 0.69 1.52 -8.29
C PRO A 45 1.22 1.42 -9.73
N PHE A 46 1.25 0.24 -10.33
CA PHE A 46 1.68 0.07 -11.72
C PHE A 46 0.70 0.71 -12.69
N LYS A 47 -0.60 0.48 -12.47
CA LYS A 47 -1.67 1.10 -13.25
C LYS A 47 -1.68 2.62 -13.06
N LEU A 48 -1.70 3.09 -11.83
CA LEU A 48 -1.82 4.53 -11.54
C LEU A 48 -0.56 5.32 -11.93
N ASN A 49 0.61 4.67 -12.04
CA ASN A 49 1.82 5.30 -12.57
C ASN A 49 1.74 5.54 -14.08
N SER A 50 1.02 4.70 -14.82
CA SER A 50 0.94 4.75 -16.29
C SER A 50 -0.33 5.40 -16.83
N ASP A 51 -1.37 5.54 -16.02
CA ASP A 51 -2.69 6.05 -16.41
C ASP A 51 -3.04 7.31 -15.58
N ASP A 52 -2.84 8.48 -16.20
CA ASP A 52 -3.11 9.77 -15.57
C ASP A 52 -4.59 9.96 -15.24
N ALA A 53 -5.50 9.49 -16.10
CA ALA A 53 -6.94 9.62 -15.88
C ALA A 53 -7.39 8.73 -14.69
N ALA A 54 -6.88 7.52 -14.59
CA ALA A 54 -7.15 6.63 -13.46
C ALA A 54 -6.61 7.24 -12.15
N ARG A 55 -5.41 7.86 -12.21
CA ARG A 55 -4.81 8.52 -11.04
C ARG A 55 -5.63 9.73 -10.60
N GLU A 56 -6.12 10.54 -11.53
CA GLU A 56 -7.00 11.67 -11.21
C GLU A 56 -8.32 11.22 -10.57
N GLN A 57 -8.92 10.13 -11.08
CA GLN A 57 -10.13 9.55 -10.49
C GLN A 57 -9.88 9.04 -9.07
N PHE A 58 -8.75 8.39 -8.83
CA PHE A 58 -8.33 7.91 -7.52
C PHE A 58 -8.20 9.07 -6.51
N VAL A 59 -7.50 10.13 -6.88
CA VAL A 59 -7.37 11.34 -6.04
C VAL A 59 -8.74 11.96 -5.76
N LYS A 60 -9.56 12.12 -6.81
CA LYS A 60 -10.91 12.71 -6.70
C LYS A 60 -11.81 11.89 -5.77
N ALA A 61 -11.72 10.57 -5.79
CA ALA A 61 -12.51 9.71 -4.90
C ALA A 61 -12.24 10.02 -3.42
N ILE A 62 -11.00 10.31 -3.07
CA ILE A 62 -10.58 10.64 -1.70
C ILE A 62 -10.94 12.10 -1.36
N GLU A 63 -10.55 13.04 -2.20
CA GLU A 63 -10.69 14.47 -1.93
C GLU A 63 -12.15 14.95 -1.94
N SER A 64 -13.00 14.39 -2.80
CA SER A 64 -14.43 14.74 -2.85
C SER A 64 -15.17 14.42 -1.55
N ARG A 65 -14.59 13.55 -0.71
CA ARG A 65 -15.09 13.22 0.64
C ARG A 65 -14.44 14.03 1.75
N GLY A 66 -13.60 15.01 1.40
CA GLY A 66 -12.86 15.82 2.36
C GLY A 66 -11.78 15.04 3.11
N MET A 67 -11.45 13.84 2.65
CA MET A 67 -10.41 13.01 3.24
C MET A 67 -9.01 13.36 2.69
N VAL A 68 -7.97 12.95 3.42
CA VAL A 68 -6.57 13.07 3.00
C VAL A 68 -5.99 11.68 2.83
N LEU A 69 -5.29 11.44 1.72
CA LEU A 69 -4.42 10.31 1.60
C LEU A 69 -3.17 10.54 2.47
N SER A 70 -3.05 9.79 3.56
CA SER A 70 -1.98 9.99 4.54
C SER A 70 -0.72 9.22 4.19
N ALA A 71 -0.86 8.03 3.60
CA ALA A 71 0.27 7.18 3.21
C ALA A 71 -0.17 6.11 2.21
N LEU A 72 0.80 5.54 1.49
CA LEU A 72 0.67 4.25 0.82
C LEU A 72 1.34 3.16 1.67
N SER A 73 0.68 2.01 1.81
CA SER A 73 1.20 0.84 2.53
C SER A 73 1.63 -0.25 1.55
N VAL A 74 2.89 -0.65 1.62
CA VAL A 74 3.49 -1.63 0.71
C VAL A 74 4.37 -2.63 1.47
N HIS A 75 3.87 -3.11 2.59
CA HIS A 75 4.57 -4.04 3.48
C HIS A 75 4.91 -5.35 2.77
N GLY A 76 6.18 -5.59 2.51
CA GLY A 76 6.71 -6.80 1.89
C GLY A 76 8.01 -7.25 2.56
N ASN A 77 8.62 -8.31 2.06
CA ASN A 77 9.90 -8.76 2.55
C ASN A 77 11.01 -8.65 1.48
N PRO A 78 11.66 -7.48 1.33
CA PRO A 78 12.74 -7.29 0.36
C PRO A 78 14.01 -8.10 0.65
N LEU A 79 14.12 -8.69 1.84
CA LEU A 79 15.23 -9.56 2.25
C LEU A 79 14.85 -11.04 2.26
N HIS A 80 13.73 -11.41 1.61
CA HIS A 80 13.28 -12.80 1.55
C HIS A 80 14.35 -13.70 0.94
N PRO A 81 14.63 -14.91 1.53
CA PRO A 81 15.61 -15.84 0.97
C PRO A 81 15.27 -16.35 -0.44
N ASP A 82 13.97 -16.46 -0.77
CA ASP A 82 13.53 -16.62 -2.15
C ASP A 82 13.67 -15.28 -2.88
N LYS A 83 14.55 -15.27 -3.89
CA LYS A 83 14.85 -14.07 -4.66
C LYS A 83 13.66 -13.52 -5.44
N ALA A 84 12.77 -14.39 -5.92
CA ALA A 84 11.58 -13.93 -6.65
C ALA A 84 10.65 -13.14 -5.75
N VAL A 85 10.45 -13.60 -4.50
CA VAL A 85 9.66 -12.88 -3.49
C VAL A 85 10.33 -11.56 -3.09
N ALA A 86 11.66 -11.56 -2.95
CA ALA A 86 12.41 -10.35 -2.64
C ALA A 86 12.30 -9.32 -3.78
N GLU A 87 12.48 -9.74 -5.03
CA GLU A 87 12.38 -8.87 -6.22
C GLU A 87 10.97 -8.30 -6.37
N GLU A 88 9.92 -9.12 -6.24
CA GLU A 88 8.54 -8.65 -6.24
C GLU A 88 8.29 -7.60 -5.14
N SER A 89 8.81 -7.84 -3.94
CA SER A 89 8.71 -6.88 -2.83
C SER A 89 9.37 -5.55 -3.16
N HIS A 90 10.54 -5.57 -3.80
CA HIS A 90 11.25 -4.38 -4.24
C HIS A 90 10.49 -3.63 -5.35
N ASP A 91 9.95 -4.35 -6.33
CA ASP A 91 9.26 -3.74 -7.47
C ASP A 91 7.97 -3.06 -7.04
N ASN A 92 7.18 -3.69 -6.18
CA ASN A 92 6.00 -3.08 -5.56
C ASN A 92 6.38 -1.81 -4.78
N TYR A 93 7.47 -1.87 -3.99
CA TYR A 93 7.91 -0.72 -3.21
C TYR A 93 8.35 0.46 -4.10
N ARG A 94 9.13 0.19 -5.15
CA ARG A 94 9.55 1.22 -6.12
C ARG A 94 8.34 1.86 -6.81
N ALA A 95 7.40 1.03 -7.28
CA ALA A 95 6.19 1.53 -7.93
C ALA A 95 5.35 2.40 -6.99
N ALA A 96 5.24 2.02 -5.70
CA ALA A 96 4.53 2.81 -4.70
C ALA A 96 5.23 4.16 -4.40
N VAL A 97 6.57 4.18 -4.34
CA VAL A 97 7.35 5.43 -4.17
C VAL A 97 7.18 6.35 -5.37
N GLU A 98 7.24 5.83 -6.60
CA GLU A 98 7.00 6.62 -7.82
C GLU A 98 5.59 7.21 -7.83
N LEU A 99 4.59 6.42 -7.43
CA LEU A 99 3.22 6.88 -7.31
C LEU A 99 3.08 7.97 -6.23
N ALA A 100 3.71 7.80 -5.08
CA ALA A 100 3.69 8.77 -3.99
C ALA A 100 4.18 10.15 -4.46
N VAL A 101 5.26 10.18 -5.27
CA VAL A 101 5.77 11.42 -5.88
C VAL A 101 4.72 12.07 -6.77
N LYS A 102 4.03 11.29 -7.62
CA LYS A 102 2.97 11.80 -8.51
C LYS A 102 1.73 12.28 -7.76
N LEU A 103 1.44 11.68 -6.60
CA LEU A 103 0.33 12.05 -5.73
C LEU A 103 0.66 13.20 -4.77
N GLY A 104 1.94 13.62 -4.70
CA GLY A 104 2.40 14.66 -3.79
C GLY A 104 2.34 14.28 -2.31
N ILE A 105 2.36 12.97 -2.00
CA ILE A 105 2.43 12.47 -0.62
C ILE A 105 3.87 12.09 -0.24
N THR A 106 4.19 12.20 1.04
CA THR A 106 5.55 12.01 1.55
C THR A 106 5.76 10.69 2.28
N GLU A 107 4.69 9.96 2.56
CA GLU A 107 4.74 8.78 3.40
C GLU A 107 4.44 7.51 2.60
N VAL A 108 5.40 6.58 2.58
CA VAL A 108 5.25 5.22 2.07
C VAL A 108 5.70 4.25 3.16
N ASN A 109 4.77 3.49 3.70
CA ASN A 109 4.99 2.55 4.79
C ASN A 109 5.35 1.17 4.25
N GLY A 110 6.42 0.59 4.76
CA GLY A 110 6.88 -0.75 4.38
C GLY A 110 7.64 -1.43 5.51
N PHE A 111 8.01 -2.70 5.27
CA PHE A 111 8.94 -3.40 6.14
C PHE A 111 10.36 -3.32 5.58
N SER A 112 11.36 -3.21 6.45
CA SER A 112 12.76 -3.32 6.05
C SER A 112 13.12 -4.75 5.60
N GLY A 113 12.30 -5.73 5.97
CA GLY A 113 12.46 -7.13 5.61
C GLY A 113 13.22 -7.93 6.66
N LEU A 114 13.16 -9.25 6.52
CA LEU A 114 13.84 -10.20 7.36
C LEU A 114 14.49 -11.30 6.49
N PRO A 115 15.80 -11.52 6.63
CA PRO A 115 16.52 -12.55 5.89
C PRO A 115 16.31 -13.95 6.45
N ALA A 116 16.89 -14.95 5.81
CA ALA A 116 17.07 -16.27 6.36
C ALA A 116 17.94 -16.30 7.63
N GLY A 117 17.76 -17.28 8.47
CA GLY A 117 18.59 -17.53 9.65
C GLY A 117 19.93 -18.18 9.33
N GLY A 118 19.99 -18.91 8.24
CA GLY A 118 21.16 -19.64 7.75
C GLY A 118 21.18 -19.73 6.22
N PRO A 119 22.30 -20.20 5.65
CA PRO A 119 22.50 -20.21 4.20
C PRO A 119 21.57 -21.17 3.45
N ASP A 120 21.05 -22.19 4.12
CA ASP A 120 20.18 -23.21 3.53
C ASP A 120 18.69 -22.99 3.81
N ASP A 121 18.34 -21.96 4.61
CA ASP A 121 16.97 -21.65 4.94
C ASP A 121 16.24 -21.03 3.73
N LYS A 122 15.03 -21.53 3.49
CA LYS A 122 14.17 -21.06 2.39
C LYS A 122 13.07 -20.11 2.85
N VAL A 123 12.98 -19.89 4.15
CA VAL A 123 11.98 -19.03 4.79
C VAL A 123 12.67 -18.00 5.67
N PRO A 124 12.06 -16.82 5.84
CA PRO A 124 12.62 -15.79 6.72
C PRO A 124 12.51 -16.19 8.19
N ASN A 125 13.37 -15.61 9.03
CA ASN A 125 13.51 -15.94 10.46
C ASN A 125 12.25 -15.74 11.31
N TRP A 126 11.27 -15.01 10.85
CA TRP A 126 10.00 -14.86 11.58
C TRP A 126 9.07 -16.07 11.43
N VAL A 127 9.35 -16.95 10.48
CA VAL A 127 8.60 -18.18 10.31
C VAL A 127 9.23 -19.23 11.25
N VAL A 128 8.57 -19.45 12.37
CA VAL A 128 8.95 -20.52 13.28
C VAL A 128 8.36 -21.81 12.71
N ALA A 129 9.24 -22.75 12.36
CA ALA A 129 8.84 -24.06 11.86
C ALA A 129 8.24 -24.92 12.98
#